data_6c0d853236ab2d709a849a4ea9c8d455
#
_entry.id   6c0d853236ab2d709a849a4ea9c8d455
#
_cell.length_a   1.000
_cell.length_b   1.000
_cell.length_c   1.000
_cell.angle_alpha   90.00
_cell.angle_beta   90.00
_cell.angle_gamma   90.00
#
_symmetry.space_group_name_H-M   'P 1'
#
loop_
_entity.id
_entity.type
_entity.pdbx_description
1 polymer ?
#
loop_
_entity_poly.entity_id
_entity_poly.type
_entity_poly.pdbx_seq_one_letter_code
_entity_poly.pdbx_strand_id
1 'polypeptide(L)'
;QIRQLRVDSLHKRGYRGQGMTIAVMDVGFTNVNTITAFDSLRNRGGILGTRDFVDGGTNAYTGGGHGTMVLSCLAANIPGNAVGTAPMANYWLLRTEEGARETISEEYNWIRAAEFADSVGADILTTSLGYTEFDNGNNNHTYAHMNGRTAPMSIAANMAARKGMFVLNAAGNEGNSNWKFIGVAADADSVCAVGSVDTAGVFSSFSSRGPTSD
;
A
#
# COMPACT_ATOMS: atom_id res chain seq x y z
N GLN A 1 6.85 -15.59 -3.94
CA GLN A 1 5.62 -14.84 -3.73
C GLN A 1 4.43 -15.50 -4.45
N ILE A 2 4.35 -15.52 -5.79
CA ILE A 2 3.23 -16.07 -6.56
C ILE A 2 2.89 -17.51 -6.19
N ARG A 3 3.89 -18.40 -6.11
CA ARG A 3 3.69 -19.80 -5.72
C ARG A 3 3.35 -19.96 -4.24
N GLN A 4 3.96 -19.18 -3.37
CA GLN A 4 3.72 -19.19 -1.93
C GLN A 4 2.26 -18.89 -1.60
N LEU A 5 1.68 -17.89 -2.28
CA LEU A 5 0.29 -17.49 -2.13
C LEU A 5 -0.69 -18.29 -3.02
N ARG A 6 -0.20 -19.32 -3.75
CA ARG A 6 -1.00 -20.12 -4.69
C ARG A 6 -1.65 -19.30 -5.83
N VAL A 7 -1.15 -18.10 -6.08
CA VAL A 7 -1.66 -17.20 -7.14
C VAL A 7 -1.43 -17.77 -8.53
N ASP A 8 -0.37 -18.58 -8.73
CA ASP A 8 -0.14 -19.32 -9.97
C ASP A 8 -1.32 -20.23 -10.35
N SER A 9 -2.02 -20.80 -9.37
CA SER A 9 -3.22 -21.59 -9.61
C SER A 9 -4.41 -20.73 -10.04
N LEU A 10 -4.55 -19.51 -9.50
CA LEU A 10 -5.55 -18.55 -9.96
C LEU A 10 -5.25 -18.07 -11.37
N HIS A 11 -3.99 -17.75 -11.68
CA HIS A 11 -3.57 -17.33 -13.01
C HIS A 11 -3.84 -18.40 -14.07
N LYS A 12 -3.60 -19.69 -13.75
CA LYS A 12 -3.92 -20.82 -14.65
C LYS A 12 -5.42 -20.94 -14.93
N ARG A 13 -6.26 -20.49 -14.00
CA ARG A 13 -7.73 -20.46 -14.15
C ARG A 13 -8.24 -19.18 -14.81
N GLY A 14 -7.33 -18.27 -15.21
CA GLY A 14 -7.66 -17.00 -15.84
C GLY A 14 -7.88 -15.81 -14.90
N TYR A 15 -7.83 -16.01 -13.59
CA TYR A 15 -8.01 -14.93 -12.61
C TYR A 15 -6.69 -14.17 -12.40
N ARG A 16 -6.58 -12.98 -13.00
CA ARG A 16 -5.37 -12.16 -13.00
C ARG A 16 -5.64 -10.69 -12.61
N GLY A 17 -6.82 -10.43 -12.01
CA GLY A 17 -7.25 -9.11 -11.58
C GLY A 17 -8.11 -8.32 -12.58
N GLN A 18 -8.61 -8.96 -13.63
CA GLN A 18 -9.46 -8.31 -14.64
C GLN A 18 -10.71 -7.70 -13.98
N GLY A 19 -11.03 -6.48 -14.37
CA GLY A 19 -12.20 -5.74 -13.88
C GLY A 19 -12.01 -5.06 -12.52
N MET A 20 -10.90 -5.34 -11.81
CA MET A 20 -10.62 -4.71 -10.53
C MET A 20 -9.81 -3.42 -10.71
N THR A 21 -10.11 -2.41 -9.92
CA THR A 21 -9.37 -1.16 -9.82
C THR A 21 -8.67 -1.08 -8.47
N ILE A 22 -7.36 -0.94 -8.49
CA ILE A 22 -6.50 -0.91 -7.29
C ILE A 22 -5.86 0.48 -7.17
N ALA A 23 -6.09 1.16 -6.06
CA ALA A 23 -5.36 2.36 -5.68
C ALA A 23 -4.12 1.95 -4.87
N VAL A 24 -2.92 2.30 -5.35
CA VAL A 24 -1.65 2.06 -4.66
C VAL A 24 -1.13 3.38 -4.12
N MET A 25 -0.94 3.45 -2.81
CA MET A 25 -0.40 4.62 -2.11
C MET A 25 1.03 4.36 -1.68
N ASP A 26 1.95 5.28 -1.99
CA ASP A 26 3.38 5.11 -1.70
C ASP A 26 4.13 6.44 -1.82
N VAL A 27 5.46 6.43 -1.55
CA VAL A 27 6.36 7.58 -1.65
C VAL A 27 6.55 8.10 -3.08
N GLY A 28 6.20 7.30 -4.08
CA GLY A 28 6.31 7.63 -5.50
C GLY A 28 6.54 6.40 -6.36
N PHE A 29 6.43 6.59 -7.67
CA PHE A 29 6.42 5.52 -8.67
C PHE A 29 7.44 5.78 -9.78
N THR A 30 8.67 6.17 -9.39
CA THR A 30 9.74 6.53 -10.32
C THR A 30 9.99 5.43 -11.35
N ASN A 31 10.03 5.82 -12.63
CA ASN A 31 10.27 4.95 -13.78
C ASN A 31 9.17 3.91 -14.10
N VAL A 32 8.02 3.90 -13.45
CA VAL A 32 6.89 3.02 -13.85
C VAL A 32 6.46 3.31 -15.30
N ASN A 33 6.61 4.55 -15.74
CA ASN A 33 6.32 4.99 -17.11
C ASN A 33 7.34 4.53 -18.16
N THR A 34 8.47 3.91 -17.76
CA THR A 34 9.56 3.53 -18.67
C THR A 34 10.04 2.09 -18.54
N ILE A 35 9.97 1.49 -17.34
CA ILE A 35 10.45 0.13 -17.07
C ILE A 35 9.61 -0.91 -17.85
N THR A 36 10.29 -1.83 -18.53
CA THR A 36 9.67 -2.87 -19.35
C THR A 36 8.75 -3.82 -18.61
N ALA A 37 8.95 -3.99 -17.30
CA ALA A 37 8.07 -4.81 -16.46
C ALA A 37 6.61 -4.35 -16.48
N PHE A 38 6.37 -3.07 -16.79
CA PHE A 38 5.04 -2.46 -16.88
C PHE A 38 4.56 -2.18 -18.30
N ASP A 39 5.27 -2.64 -19.35
CA ASP A 39 4.85 -2.45 -20.74
C ASP A 39 3.44 -3.00 -20.99
N SER A 40 3.17 -4.20 -20.52
CA SER A 40 1.84 -4.81 -20.64
C SER A 40 0.75 -3.97 -19.98
N LEU A 41 1.04 -3.42 -18.79
CA LEU A 41 0.13 -2.54 -18.05
C LEU A 41 -0.13 -1.24 -18.81
N ARG A 42 0.93 -0.58 -19.29
CA ARG A 42 0.84 0.68 -20.05
C ARG A 42 0.12 0.49 -21.38
N ASN A 43 0.53 -0.52 -22.16
CA ASN A 43 0.01 -0.75 -23.50
C ASN A 43 -1.50 -1.06 -23.54
N ARG A 44 -2.05 -1.64 -22.45
CA ARG A 44 -3.48 -1.87 -22.32
C ARG A 44 -4.26 -0.73 -21.65
N GLY A 45 -3.59 0.39 -21.33
CA GLY A 45 -4.22 1.52 -20.61
C GLY A 45 -4.60 1.19 -19.16
N GLY A 46 -3.90 0.24 -18.53
CA GLY A 46 -4.22 -0.22 -17.18
C GLY A 46 -3.74 0.71 -16.07
N ILE A 47 -2.94 1.74 -16.35
CA ILE A 47 -2.72 2.87 -15.44
C ILE A 47 -3.80 3.89 -15.75
N LEU A 48 -4.83 3.97 -14.91
CA LEU A 48 -5.96 4.87 -15.07
C LEU A 48 -5.56 6.33 -14.85
N GLY A 49 -4.55 6.56 -14.02
CA GLY A 49 -3.95 7.85 -13.76
C GLY A 49 -3.00 7.83 -12.58
N THR A 50 -2.39 8.97 -12.35
CA THR A 50 -1.51 9.20 -11.22
C THR A 50 -1.90 10.51 -10.52
N ARG A 51 -1.64 10.63 -9.21
CA ARG A 51 -1.85 11.85 -8.46
C ARG A 51 -0.79 12.02 -7.37
N ASP A 52 -0.35 13.25 -7.19
CA ASP A 52 0.61 13.64 -6.15
C ASP A 52 -0.12 14.46 -5.08
N PHE A 53 -0.17 13.93 -3.86
CA PHE A 53 -0.78 14.60 -2.70
C PHE A 53 0.26 15.33 -1.83
N VAL A 54 1.55 15.16 -2.12
CA VAL A 54 2.66 15.82 -1.43
C VAL A 54 2.89 17.19 -2.05
N ASP A 55 3.31 17.24 -3.32
CA ASP A 55 3.64 18.49 -4.03
C ASP A 55 2.45 19.02 -4.85
N GLY A 56 1.38 18.22 -4.95
CA GLY A 56 0.22 18.53 -5.77
C GLY A 56 0.37 18.13 -7.24
N GLY A 57 -0.76 18.12 -7.96
CA GLY A 57 -0.78 17.79 -9.38
C GLY A 57 -1.02 16.31 -9.67
N THR A 58 -0.62 15.89 -10.88
CA THR A 58 -0.96 14.56 -11.40
C THR A 58 0.25 13.66 -11.68
N ASN A 59 1.46 14.12 -11.39
CA ASN A 59 2.66 13.34 -11.66
C ASN A 59 3.16 12.61 -10.41
N ALA A 60 2.87 11.33 -10.26
CA ALA A 60 3.40 10.48 -9.20
C ALA A 60 4.64 9.66 -9.64
N TYR A 61 5.18 9.87 -10.85
CA TYR A 61 6.42 9.21 -11.31
C TYR A 61 7.69 9.85 -10.74
N THR A 62 7.56 10.52 -9.61
CA THR A 62 8.57 11.22 -8.83
C THR A 62 8.61 10.70 -7.40
N GLY A 63 9.36 11.35 -6.52
CA GLY A 63 9.43 11.05 -5.09
C GLY A 63 10.40 9.90 -4.78
N GLY A 64 10.03 8.68 -5.06
CA GLY A 64 10.87 7.52 -4.76
C GLY A 64 10.55 6.30 -5.61
N GLY A 65 11.40 5.28 -5.52
CA GLY A 65 11.24 4.01 -6.25
C GLY A 65 10.55 2.91 -5.44
N HIS A 66 10.19 3.15 -4.17
CA HIS A 66 9.57 2.13 -3.32
C HIS A 66 8.21 1.70 -3.88
N GLY A 67 7.33 2.64 -4.23
CA GLY A 67 6.04 2.32 -4.87
C GLY A 67 6.18 1.60 -6.22
N THR A 68 7.28 1.83 -6.95
CA THR A 68 7.60 1.05 -8.15
C THR A 68 7.87 -0.42 -7.81
N MET A 69 8.61 -0.69 -6.73
CA MET A 69 8.87 -2.05 -6.25
C MET A 69 7.57 -2.71 -5.77
N VAL A 70 6.76 -2.00 -5.00
CA VAL A 70 5.44 -2.47 -4.54
C VAL A 70 4.54 -2.79 -5.73
N LEU A 71 4.42 -1.87 -6.69
CA LEU A 71 3.63 -2.08 -7.91
C LEU A 71 4.14 -3.27 -8.71
N SER A 72 5.44 -3.55 -8.73
CA SER A 72 5.99 -4.70 -9.45
C SER A 72 5.48 -6.04 -8.89
N CYS A 73 5.26 -6.10 -7.58
CA CYS A 73 4.68 -7.27 -6.93
C CYS A 73 3.22 -7.52 -7.34
N LEU A 74 2.52 -6.48 -7.77
CA LEU A 74 1.12 -6.54 -8.20
C LEU A 74 0.99 -6.68 -9.72
N ALA A 75 1.69 -5.83 -10.49
CA ALA A 75 1.38 -5.53 -11.88
C ALA A 75 2.47 -5.90 -12.88
N ALA A 76 3.69 -6.27 -12.46
CA ALA A 76 4.73 -6.70 -13.40
C ALA A 76 4.24 -7.86 -14.28
N ASN A 77 4.61 -7.86 -15.56
CA ASN A 77 4.19 -8.92 -16.46
C ASN A 77 5.27 -9.23 -17.51
N ILE A 78 6.34 -9.89 -17.05
CA ILE A 78 7.40 -10.46 -17.89
C ILE A 78 7.31 -11.99 -17.76
N PRO A 79 6.61 -12.70 -18.66
CA PRO A 79 6.44 -14.14 -18.59
C PRO A 79 7.78 -14.88 -18.48
N GLY A 80 7.86 -15.83 -17.57
CA GLY A 80 9.09 -16.58 -17.31
C GLY A 80 10.12 -15.89 -16.40
N ASN A 81 9.94 -14.60 -16.11
CA ASN A 81 10.87 -13.82 -15.28
C ASN A 81 10.14 -13.22 -14.06
N ALA A 82 9.27 -12.25 -14.26
CA ALA A 82 8.56 -11.55 -13.19
C ALA A 82 7.09 -11.33 -13.55
N VAL A 83 6.19 -11.95 -12.80
CA VAL A 83 4.75 -11.74 -12.94
C VAL A 83 4.16 -11.38 -11.59
N GLY A 84 3.45 -10.27 -11.52
CA GLY A 84 2.77 -9.80 -10.31
C GLY A 84 1.52 -10.62 -9.99
N THR A 85 0.90 -10.32 -8.87
CA THR A 85 -0.30 -11.04 -8.39
C THR A 85 -1.56 -10.70 -9.19
N ALA A 86 -1.68 -9.46 -9.67
CA ALA A 86 -2.84 -8.94 -10.39
C ALA A 86 -2.44 -8.17 -11.68
N PRO A 87 -1.69 -8.79 -12.64
CA PRO A 87 -1.12 -8.06 -13.78
C PRO A 87 -2.19 -7.54 -14.77
N MET A 88 -3.44 -7.94 -14.61
CA MET A 88 -4.56 -7.51 -15.48
C MET A 88 -5.54 -6.56 -14.75
N ALA A 89 -5.30 -6.20 -13.49
CA ALA A 89 -6.04 -5.17 -12.78
C ALA A 89 -5.70 -3.76 -13.32
N ASN A 90 -6.58 -2.81 -13.09
CA ASN A 90 -6.32 -1.39 -13.37
C ASN A 90 -5.77 -0.71 -12.11
N TYR A 91 -4.99 0.35 -12.29
CA TYR A 91 -4.26 0.97 -11.20
C TYR A 91 -4.39 2.50 -11.20
N TRP A 92 -4.65 3.06 -10.02
CA TRP A 92 -4.35 4.44 -9.68
C TRP A 92 -3.07 4.47 -8.85
N LEU A 93 -2.12 5.34 -9.20
CA LEU A 93 -0.84 5.49 -8.49
C LEU A 93 -0.85 6.83 -7.76
N LEU A 94 -0.85 6.77 -6.43
CA LEU A 94 -1.08 7.92 -5.57
C LEU A 94 0.14 8.15 -4.68
N ARG A 95 0.84 9.25 -4.89
CA ARG A 95 1.96 9.64 -4.04
C ARG A 95 1.44 10.37 -2.81
N THR A 96 1.72 9.82 -1.62
CA THR A 96 1.24 10.34 -0.33
C THR A 96 2.33 10.69 0.65
N GLU A 97 3.58 10.26 0.39
CA GLU A 97 4.71 10.34 1.30
C GLU A 97 5.88 11.11 0.69
N GLU A 98 6.61 11.84 1.53
CA GLU A 98 7.85 12.53 1.22
C GLU A 98 9.03 11.75 1.81
N GLY A 99 9.77 11.00 0.99
CA GLY A 99 10.83 10.09 1.45
C GLY A 99 12.03 10.72 2.16
N ALA A 100 12.07 12.04 2.33
CA ALA A 100 13.15 12.75 3.01
C ALA A 100 12.79 13.20 4.44
N ARG A 101 11.51 13.20 4.79
CA ARG A 101 11.00 13.64 6.09
C ARG A 101 9.81 12.78 6.50
N GLU A 102 9.65 12.58 7.78
CA GLU A 102 8.53 11.87 8.37
C GLU A 102 7.63 12.86 9.10
N THR A 103 6.53 13.27 8.50
CA THR A 103 5.68 14.33 9.03
C THR A 103 4.23 13.88 9.17
N ILE A 104 3.52 14.43 10.15
CA ILE A 104 2.09 14.15 10.33
C ILE A 104 1.24 14.51 9.11
N SER A 105 1.75 15.39 8.23
CA SER A 105 1.09 15.75 6.97
C SER A 105 0.89 14.55 6.04
N GLU A 106 1.71 13.51 6.16
CA GLU A 106 1.64 12.30 5.33
C GLU A 106 0.41 11.46 5.67
N GLU A 107 0.00 11.39 6.95
CA GLU A 107 -1.30 10.80 7.29
C GLU A 107 -2.45 11.55 6.62
N TYR A 108 -2.42 12.88 6.60
CA TYR A 108 -3.46 13.69 5.93
C TYR A 108 -3.42 13.56 4.41
N ASN A 109 -2.23 13.41 3.81
CA ASN A 109 -2.09 13.12 2.38
C ASN A 109 -2.69 11.73 2.06
N TRP A 110 -2.45 10.74 2.92
CA TRP A 110 -3.05 9.42 2.80
C TRP A 110 -4.59 9.49 2.86
N ILE A 111 -5.15 10.25 3.81
CA ILE A 111 -6.61 10.45 3.94
C ILE A 111 -7.19 11.06 2.66
N ARG A 112 -6.59 12.12 2.14
CA ARG A 112 -7.00 12.76 0.88
C ARG A 112 -6.91 11.81 -0.31
N ALA A 113 -5.89 10.94 -0.32
CA ALA A 113 -5.74 9.92 -1.35
C ALA A 113 -6.79 8.81 -1.22
N ALA A 114 -7.19 8.42 -0.01
CA ALA A 114 -8.26 7.47 0.22
C ALA A 114 -9.63 8.02 -0.23
N GLU A 115 -9.92 9.29 0.06
CA GLU A 115 -11.12 9.99 -0.46
C GLU A 115 -11.13 10.04 -1.99
N PHE A 116 -9.97 10.31 -2.59
CA PHE A 116 -9.82 10.29 -4.05
C PHE A 116 -10.06 8.88 -4.60
N ALA A 117 -9.50 7.84 -3.98
CA ALA A 117 -9.67 6.45 -4.39
C ALA A 117 -11.16 6.03 -4.37
N ASP A 118 -11.91 6.43 -3.33
CA ASP A 118 -13.37 6.25 -3.28
C ASP A 118 -14.07 6.98 -4.43
N SER A 119 -13.69 8.23 -4.69
CA SER A 119 -14.31 9.06 -5.73
C SER A 119 -14.13 8.52 -7.16
N VAL A 120 -13.06 7.78 -7.42
CA VAL A 120 -12.77 7.18 -8.72
C VAL A 120 -13.19 5.71 -8.81
N GLY A 121 -13.85 5.18 -7.79
CA GLY A 121 -14.39 3.83 -7.75
C GLY A 121 -13.34 2.74 -7.61
N ALA A 122 -12.30 2.96 -6.80
CA ALA A 122 -11.34 1.91 -6.49
C ALA A 122 -11.99 0.79 -5.66
N ASP A 123 -11.78 -0.47 -6.05
CA ASP A 123 -12.26 -1.64 -5.30
C ASP A 123 -11.32 -1.97 -4.14
N ILE A 124 -10.02 -1.72 -4.35
CA ILE A 124 -8.95 -2.08 -3.42
C ILE A 124 -8.06 -0.86 -3.19
N LEU A 125 -7.74 -0.61 -1.93
CA LEU A 125 -6.74 0.35 -1.52
C LEU A 125 -5.60 -0.40 -0.84
N THR A 126 -4.37 -0.22 -1.33
CA THR A 126 -3.20 -0.89 -0.77
C THR A 126 -2.10 0.11 -0.45
N THR A 127 -1.51 -0.04 0.74
CA THR A 127 -0.48 0.84 1.27
C THR A 127 0.64 0.03 1.88
N SER A 128 1.87 0.32 1.46
CA SER A 128 3.08 -0.26 2.07
C SER A 128 3.80 0.77 2.95
N LEU A 129 3.04 1.58 3.66
CA LEU A 129 3.46 2.63 4.58
C LEU A 129 2.83 2.41 5.95
N GLY A 130 3.36 3.08 6.97
CA GLY A 130 2.80 3.08 8.31
C GLY A 130 3.61 4.01 9.20
N TYR A 131 2.95 4.69 10.14
CA TYR A 131 3.54 5.74 10.93
C TYR A 131 3.46 5.41 12.41
N THR A 132 4.55 5.69 13.13
CA THR A 132 4.63 5.59 14.59
C THR A 132 5.40 6.76 15.17
N GLU A 133 6.48 7.17 14.52
CA GLU A 133 7.35 8.26 14.93
C GLU A 133 7.46 9.30 13.80
N PHE A 134 7.58 10.56 14.16
CA PHE A 134 7.71 11.69 13.25
C PHE A 134 8.92 12.54 13.62
N ASP A 135 9.45 13.31 12.66
CA ASP A 135 10.55 14.27 12.86
C ASP A 135 10.25 15.25 14.03
N ASN A 136 8.99 15.66 14.17
CA ASN A 136 8.50 16.34 15.35
C ASN A 136 7.91 15.31 16.33
N GLY A 137 8.68 14.91 17.33
CA GLY A 137 8.29 13.90 18.30
C GLY A 137 7.01 14.20 19.11
N ASN A 138 6.52 15.45 19.08
CA ASN A 138 5.21 15.77 19.68
C ASN A 138 4.03 15.14 18.92
N ASN A 139 4.25 14.72 17.69
CA ASN A 139 3.25 14.06 16.85
C ASN A 139 3.32 12.53 16.95
N ASN A 140 4.32 11.99 17.65
CA ASN A 140 4.53 10.54 17.73
C ASN A 140 3.30 9.83 18.29
N HIS A 141 2.98 8.70 17.67
CA HIS A 141 2.00 7.79 18.23
C HIS A 141 2.58 7.04 19.43
N THR A 142 1.72 6.71 20.36
CA THR A 142 2.01 5.76 21.43
C THR A 142 1.27 4.45 21.16
N TYR A 143 1.67 3.37 21.81
CA TYR A 143 0.95 2.10 21.65
C TYR A 143 -0.55 2.22 21.98
N ALA A 144 -0.93 3.07 22.94
CA ALA A 144 -2.33 3.32 23.29
C ALA A 144 -3.15 3.94 22.12
N HIS A 145 -2.49 4.52 21.12
CA HIS A 145 -3.16 5.03 19.92
C HIS A 145 -3.45 3.94 18.87
N MET A 146 -2.85 2.76 19.00
CA MET A 146 -3.01 1.63 18.08
C MET A 146 -4.31 0.85 18.38
N ASN A 147 -5.44 1.52 18.24
CA ASN A 147 -6.78 1.03 18.58
C ASN A 147 -7.82 1.26 17.47
N GLY A 148 -7.37 1.62 16.28
CA GLY A 148 -8.23 1.87 15.11
C GLY A 148 -9.13 3.10 15.18
N ARG A 149 -9.08 3.88 16.28
CA ARG A 149 -10.05 4.94 16.58
C ARG A 149 -9.43 6.27 17.00
N THR A 150 -8.11 6.28 17.25
CA THR A 150 -7.40 7.47 17.72
C THR A 150 -6.63 8.15 16.59
N ALA A 151 -5.83 7.41 15.82
CA ALA A 151 -5.06 7.99 14.72
C ALA A 151 -5.99 8.38 13.55
N PRO A 152 -5.84 9.59 12.99
CA PRO A 152 -6.69 10.06 11.89
C PRO A 152 -6.68 9.11 10.68
N MET A 153 -5.51 8.58 10.32
CA MET A 153 -5.36 7.65 9.20
C MET A 153 -6.11 6.32 9.47
N SER A 154 -6.08 5.79 10.70
CA SER A 154 -6.81 4.56 11.07
C SER A 154 -8.32 4.75 11.01
N ILE A 155 -8.80 5.92 11.47
CA ILE A 155 -10.22 6.30 11.34
C ILE A 155 -10.63 6.35 9.87
N ALA A 156 -9.83 7.00 9.02
CA ALA A 156 -10.10 7.11 7.59
C ALA A 156 -10.05 5.75 6.87
N ALA A 157 -9.14 4.86 7.27
CA ALA A 157 -9.06 3.51 6.74
C ALA A 157 -10.32 2.69 7.05
N ASN A 158 -10.85 2.79 8.27
CA ASN A 158 -12.14 2.22 8.64
C ASN A 158 -13.31 2.81 7.83
N MET A 159 -13.27 4.12 7.56
CA MET A 159 -14.29 4.77 6.72
C MET A 159 -14.22 4.28 5.27
N ALA A 160 -13.02 4.15 4.70
CA ALA A 160 -12.80 3.62 3.37
C ALA A 160 -13.35 2.18 3.23
N ALA A 161 -13.08 1.33 4.22
CA ALA A 161 -13.61 -0.02 4.26
C ALA A 161 -15.16 -0.05 4.35
N ARG A 162 -15.76 0.81 5.16
CA ARG A 162 -17.23 0.94 5.28
C ARG A 162 -17.89 1.39 3.98
N LYS A 163 -17.17 2.12 3.13
CA LYS A 163 -17.64 2.52 1.79
C LYS A 163 -17.54 1.40 0.75
N GLY A 164 -16.95 0.28 1.09
CA GLY A 164 -16.89 -0.92 0.26
C GLY A 164 -15.51 -1.20 -0.34
N MET A 165 -14.50 -0.39 -0.10
CA MET A 165 -13.14 -0.68 -0.52
C MET A 165 -12.52 -1.79 0.35
N PHE A 166 -11.78 -2.71 -0.27
CA PHE A 166 -10.94 -3.64 0.47
C PHE A 166 -9.60 -2.97 0.78
N VAL A 167 -9.40 -2.60 2.05
CA VAL A 167 -8.23 -1.84 2.49
C VAL A 167 -7.16 -2.80 3.03
N LEU A 168 -5.95 -2.72 2.47
CA LEU A 168 -4.77 -3.47 2.92
C LEU A 168 -3.69 -2.49 3.35
N ASN A 169 -3.10 -2.73 4.49
CA ASN A 169 -1.95 -1.96 4.97
C ASN A 169 -0.84 -2.88 5.48
N ALA A 170 0.41 -2.52 5.22
CA ALA A 170 1.55 -3.22 5.81
C ALA A 170 1.49 -3.15 7.33
N ALA A 171 1.79 -4.25 8.01
CA ALA A 171 1.86 -4.28 9.47
C ALA A 171 2.96 -3.39 10.03
N GLY A 172 4.02 -3.16 9.25
CA GLY A 172 5.20 -2.40 9.60
C GLY A 172 6.47 -3.24 9.69
N ASN A 173 7.60 -2.58 9.87
CA ASN A 173 8.94 -3.17 9.91
C ASN A 173 9.60 -3.12 11.29
N GLU A 174 8.81 -2.90 12.34
CA GLU A 174 9.26 -2.59 13.68
C GLU A 174 9.43 -3.81 14.60
N GLY A 175 9.28 -5.02 14.07
CA GLY A 175 9.34 -6.26 14.85
C GLY A 175 10.63 -6.48 15.65
N ASN A 176 11.74 -5.89 15.21
CA ASN A 176 13.04 -5.91 15.89
C ASN A 176 13.36 -4.61 16.63
N SER A 177 12.53 -3.58 16.52
CA SER A 177 12.71 -2.30 17.22
C SER A 177 12.08 -2.35 18.62
N ASN A 178 12.23 -1.27 19.36
CA ASN A 178 11.56 -1.11 20.66
C ASN A 178 10.03 -1.03 20.52
N TRP A 179 9.53 -0.58 19.37
CA TRP A 179 8.09 -0.48 19.11
C TRP A 179 7.43 -1.85 19.00
N LYS A 180 7.92 -2.75 18.14
CA LYS A 180 7.48 -4.15 17.90
C LYS A 180 6.09 -4.33 17.30
N PHE A 181 5.18 -3.41 17.56
CA PHE A 181 3.76 -3.53 17.22
C PHE A 181 3.45 -3.00 15.82
N ILE A 182 2.22 -3.24 15.37
CA ILE A 182 1.71 -2.64 14.14
C ILE A 182 1.64 -1.11 14.28
N GLY A 183 1.71 -0.42 13.13
CA GLY A 183 1.53 1.03 13.05
C GLY A 183 0.17 1.42 12.47
N VAL A 184 -0.08 2.70 12.35
CA VAL A 184 -1.25 3.22 11.64
C VAL A 184 -1.05 3.04 10.11
N ALA A 185 -2.05 2.64 9.29
CA ALA A 185 -3.42 2.31 9.68
C ALA A 185 -3.68 0.80 9.82
N ALA A 186 -2.60 -0.01 10.01
CA ALA A 186 -2.75 -1.46 10.16
C ALA A 186 -3.50 -1.85 11.44
N ASP A 187 -3.61 -0.93 12.41
CA ASP A 187 -4.37 -1.07 13.65
C ASP A 187 -5.89 -0.91 13.48
N ALA A 188 -6.37 -0.52 12.30
CA ALA A 188 -7.79 -0.24 12.08
C ALA A 188 -8.65 -1.52 12.04
N ASP A 189 -9.85 -1.47 12.61
CA ASP A 189 -10.77 -2.63 12.80
C ASP A 189 -11.16 -3.35 11.49
N SER A 190 -11.25 -2.59 10.39
CA SER A 190 -11.78 -3.10 9.11
C SER A 190 -10.69 -3.19 8.02
N VAL A 191 -9.43 -3.17 8.41
CA VAL A 191 -8.27 -3.20 7.51
C VAL A 191 -7.60 -4.58 7.58
N CYS A 192 -7.13 -5.05 6.43
CA CYS A 192 -6.28 -6.23 6.38
C CYS A 192 -4.83 -5.82 6.66
N ALA A 193 -4.35 -6.00 7.88
CA ALA A 193 -2.95 -5.83 8.25
C ALA A 193 -2.12 -6.99 7.69
N VAL A 194 -1.09 -6.65 6.90
CA VAL A 194 -0.27 -7.66 6.18
C VAL A 194 1.13 -7.72 6.78
N GLY A 195 1.43 -8.81 7.47
CA GLY A 195 2.77 -9.12 7.98
C GLY A 195 3.66 -9.80 6.95
N SER A 196 4.97 -9.79 7.19
CA SER A 196 5.96 -10.43 6.34
C SER A 196 6.29 -11.85 6.80
N VAL A 197 6.43 -12.76 5.82
CA VAL A 197 6.93 -14.12 6.03
C VAL A 197 8.03 -14.43 5.02
N ASP A 198 8.92 -15.35 5.36
CA ASP A 198 9.93 -15.88 4.45
C ASP A 198 9.35 -16.90 3.46
N THR A 199 10.20 -17.49 2.63
CA THR A 199 9.79 -18.49 1.62
C THR A 199 9.25 -19.79 2.20
N ALA A 200 9.54 -20.08 3.46
CA ALA A 200 9.00 -21.23 4.19
C ALA A 200 7.69 -20.93 4.92
N GLY A 201 7.22 -19.67 4.84
CA GLY A 201 6.03 -19.22 5.56
C GLY A 201 6.31 -18.88 7.03
N VAL A 202 7.58 -18.82 7.42
CA VAL A 202 7.96 -18.42 8.77
C VAL A 202 7.94 -16.90 8.87
N PHE A 203 7.43 -16.41 9.98
CA PHE A 203 7.34 -15.00 10.28
C PHE A 203 8.71 -14.29 10.20
N SER A 204 8.79 -13.22 9.43
CA SER A 204 10.02 -12.42 9.30
C SER A 204 10.27 -11.63 10.59
N SER A 205 11.50 -11.71 11.10
CA SER A 205 11.86 -11.11 12.39
C SER A 205 11.61 -9.60 12.47
N PHE A 206 11.73 -8.90 11.35
CA PHE A 206 11.48 -7.46 11.26
C PHE A 206 9.99 -7.07 11.18
N SER A 207 9.10 -8.02 10.82
CA SER A 207 7.68 -7.68 10.66
C SER A 207 7.05 -7.30 11.99
N SER A 208 6.35 -6.17 11.99
CA SER A 208 5.54 -5.76 13.13
C SER A 208 4.42 -6.76 13.43
N ARG A 209 3.92 -6.77 14.65
CA ARG A 209 2.94 -7.74 15.18
C ARG A 209 1.85 -7.03 15.97
N GLY A 210 0.72 -7.73 16.07
CA GLY A 210 -0.30 -7.42 17.08
C GLY A 210 0.18 -7.80 18.51
N PRO A 211 -0.70 -7.64 19.48
CA PRO A 211 -2.07 -7.15 19.31
C PRO A 211 -2.15 -5.64 19.07
N THR A 212 -3.36 -5.13 18.81
CA THR A 212 -3.75 -3.74 19.00
C THR A 212 -3.84 -3.42 20.49
N SER A 213 -4.03 -2.15 20.84
CA SER A 213 -4.04 -1.74 22.25
C SER A 213 -5.41 -1.88 22.95
N ASP A 214 -6.45 -2.25 22.21
CA ASP A 214 -7.83 -2.49 22.66
C ASP A 214 -8.21 -3.97 22.79
#